data_a94a86bed8c6a1c75a2cbfc654e7582e
#
_entry.id   a94a86bed8c6a1c75a2cbfc654e7582e
#
_cell.length_a   1.000
_cell.length_b   1.000
_cell.length_c   1.000
_cell.angle_alpha   90.00
_cell.angle_beta   90.00
_cell.angle_gamma   90.00
#
_symmetry.space_group_name_H-M   'P 1'
#
loop_
_entity.id
_entity.type
_entity.pdbx_description
1 polymer ?
#
loop_
_entity_poly.entity_id
_entity_poly.type
_entity_poly.pdbx_seq_one_letter_code
_entity_poly.pdbx_strand_id
1 'polypeptide(L)'
;MAHLVAPQAEADLDDIWLYVARESGSMDVATRIVDSITDRFCFLANFPHAGRSRDRDFGAGTRSFPVGEYVIIYCVEGPDVFILRVVHGRRDFESLFEL
;
A
#
# COMPACT_ATOMS: atom_id res chain seq x y z
N MET A 1 -18.05 -6.10 -2.17
CA MET A 1 -16.60 -6.18 -2.22
C MET A 1 -16.00 -5.17 -1.29
N ALA A 2 -15.37 -5.68 -0.27
CA ALA A 2 -14.79 -4.83 0.77
C ALA A 2 -13.27 -4.87 0.68
N HIS A 3 -12.63 -3.85 1.24
CA HIS A 3 -11.22 -3.93 1.53
C HIS A 3 -11.04 -3.83 3.04
N LEU A 4 -10.04 -4.53 3.53
CA LEU A 4 -9.66 -4.52 4.94
C LEU A 4 -8.20 -4.09 5.01
N VAL A 5 -7.87 -3.24 5.97
CA VAL A 5 -6.51 -2.71 6.12
C VAL A 5 -5.88 -3.36 7.35
N ALA A 6 -4.77 -4.06 7.13
CA ALA A 6 -4.02 -4.67 8.21
C ALA A 6 -3.45 -3.59 9.14
N PRO A 7 -3.33 -3.87 10.46
CA PRO A 7 -2.73 -2.89 11.39
C PRO A 7 -1.36 -2.40 10.96
N GLN A 8 -0.55 -3.27 10.34
CA GLN A 8 0.76 -2.89 9.84
C GLN A 8 0.68 -1.87 8.69
N ALA A 9 -0.33 -2.00 7.82
CA ALA A 9 -0.54 -1.05 6.75
C ALA A 9 -1.01 0.29 7.29
N GLU A 10 -1.85 0.30 8.32
CA GLU A 10 -2.26 1.54 8.98
C GLU A 10 -1.06 2.26 9.60
N ALA A 11 -0.17 1.50 10.25
CA ALA A 11 1.07 2.06 10.78
C ALA A 11 1.95 2.64 9.67
N ASP A 12 2.03 1.95 8.53
CA ASP A 12 2.76 2.45 7.37
C ASP A 12 2.21 3.80 6.89
N LEU A 13 0.89 3.95 6.83
CA LEU A 13 0.27 5.21 6.42
C LEU A 13 0.59 6.34 7.39
N ASP A 14 0.57 6.08 8.69
CA ASP A 14 0.92 7.07 9.69
C ASP A 14 2.38 7.51 9.53
N ASP A 15 3.29 6.57 9.31
CA ASP A 15 4.71 6.85 9.10
C ASP A 15 4.93 7.66 7.83
N ILE A 16 4.23 7.35 6.76
CA ILE A 16 4.29 8.09 5.50
C ILE A 16 3.83 9.52 5.71
N TRP A 17 2.72 9.71 6.42
CA TRP A 17 2.20 11.05 6.70
C TRP A 17 3.20 11.88 7.48
N LEU A 18 3.77 11.31 8.54
CA LEU A 18 4.78 12.01 9.36
C LEU A 18 6.02 12.38 8.54
N TYR A 19 6.51 11.43 7.74
CA TYR A 19 7.69 11.66 6.91
C TYR A 19 7.47 12.79 5.90
N VAL A 20 6.34 12.74 5.20
CA VAL A 20 6.03 13.75 4.18
C VAL A 20 5.78 15.12 4.83
N ALA A 21 5.09 15.16 5.96
CA ALA A 21 4.85 16.40 6.68
C ALA A 21 6.15 17.06 7.11
N ARG A 22 7.10 16.28 7.59
CA ARG A 22 8.43 16.78 7.99
C ARG A 22 9.25 17.25 6.80
N GLU A 23 9.30 16.45 5.74
CA GLU A 23 10.14 16.75 4.58
C GLU A 23 9.58 17.90 3.74
N SER A 24 8.27 17.99 3.60
CA SER A 24 7.64 19.07 2.82
C SER A 24 7.35 20.32 3.65
N GLY A 25 7.33 20.17 4.97
CA GLY A 25 6.89 21.25 5.85
C GLY A 25 5.39 21.54 5.75
N SER A 26 4.61 20.63 5.16
CA SER A 26 3.18 20.87 4.89
C SER A 26 2.34 19.66 5.26
N MET A 27 1.42 19.87 6.19
CA MET A 27 0.44 18.84 6.57
C MET A 27 -0.54 18.58 5.41
N ASP A 28 -0.85 19.60 4.61
CA ASP A 28 -1.75 19.45 3.47
C ASP A 28 -1.15 18.53 2.41
N VAL A 29 0.14 18.66 2.14
CA VAL A 29 0.82 17.78 1.19
C VAL A 29 0.81 16.34 1.70
N ALA A 30 1.11 16.15 2.99
CA ALA A 30 1.09 14.82 3.60
C ALA A 30 -0.30 14.17 3.50
N THR A 31 -1.35 14.94 3.81
CA THR A 31 -2.73 14.45 3.72
C THR A 31 -3.10 14.06 2.29
N ARG A 32 -2.73 14.88 1.30
CA ARG A 32 -3.03 14.57 -0.10
C ARG A 32 -2.34 13.30 -0.57
N ILE A 33 -1.10 13.06 -0.14
CA ILE A 33 -0.38 11.85 -0.52
C ILE A 33 -1.02 10.63 0.09
N VAL A 34 -1.33 10.66 1.39
CA VAL A 34 -2.00 9.55 2.05
C VAL A 34 -3.38 9.30 1.46
N ASP A 35 -4.15 10.35 1.17
CA ASP A 35 -5.46 10.21 0.55
C ASP A 35 -5.38 9.57 -0.83
N SER A 36 -4.37 9.93 -1.64
CA SER A 36 -4.19 9.32 -2.96
C SER A 36 -3.89 7.83 -2.86
N ILE A 37 -3.21 7.39 -1.79
CA ILE A 37 -2.94 5.98 -1.54
C ILE A 37 -4.23 5.27 -1.10
N THR A 38 -4.93 5.82 -0.12
CA THR A 38 -6.14 5.18 0.42
C THR A 38 -7.28 5.13 -0.58
N ASP A 39 -7.37 6.09 -1.50
CA ASP A 39 -8.36 6.06 -2.58
C ASP A 39 -8.18 4.81 -3.46
N ARG A 40 -6.96 4.33 -3.60
CA ARG A 40 -6.68 3.13 -4.38
C ARG A 40 -7.16 1.85 -3.69
N PHE A 41 -7.37 1.87 -2.39
CA PHE A 41 -7.90 0.69 -1.69
C PHE A 41 -9.30 0.33 -2.21
N CYS A 42 -10.17 1.32 -2.40
CA CYS A 42 -11.48 1.11 -3.01
C CYS A 42 -11.37 0.63 -4.46
N PHE A 43 -10.45 1.23 -5.21
CA PHE A 43 -10.20 0.80 -6.58
C PHE A 43 -9.80 -0.68 -6.63
N LEU A 44 -8.89 -1.09 -5.77
CA LEU A 44 -8.42 -2.48 -5.72
C LEU A 44 -9.53 -3.43 -5.25
N ALA A 45 -10.41 -2.99 -4.38
CA ALA A 45 -11.56 -3.80 -3.97
C ALA A 45 -12.49 -4.10 -5.15
N ASN A 46 -12.62 -3.15 -6.08
CA ASN A 46 -13.43 -3.32 -7.28
C ASN A 46 -12.68 -4.03 -8.42
N PHE A 47 -11.36 -3.91 -8.45
CA PHE A 47 -10.50 -4.52 -9.48
C PHE A 47 -9.34 -5.25 -8.82
N PRO A 48 -9.60 -6.39 -8.16
CA PRO A 48 -8.57 -7.07 -7.34
C PRO A 48 -7.34 -7.53 -8.10
N HIS A 49 -7.48 -7.77 -9.40
CA HIS A 49 -6.38 -8.24 -10.22
C HIS A 49 -5.62 -7.12 -10.96
N ALA A 50 -5.92 -5.86 -10.60
CA ALA A 50 -5.23 -4.71 -11.21
C ALA A 50 -3.75 -4.67 -10.87
N GLY A 51 -3.36 -5.14 -9.68
CA GLY A 51 -1.96 -5.18 -9.27
C GLY A 51 -1.20 -6.34 -9.88
N ARG A 52 0.12 -6.21 -9.86
CA ARG A 52 1.02 -7.25 -10.37
C ARG A 52 1.13 -8.39 -9.36
N SER A 53 1.07 -9.64 -9.86
CA SER A 53 1.23 -10.81 -9.01
C SER A 53 2.62 -10.84 -8.35
N ARG A 54 2.65 -11.18 -7.07
CA ARG A 54 3.87 -11.29 -6.26
C ARG A 54 3.94 -12.61 -5.51
N ASP A 55 3.33 -13.65 -6.08
CA ASP A 55 3.27 -14.97 -5.44
C ASP A 55 4.65 -15.49 -5.06
N ARG A 56 5.64 -15.27 -5.90
CA ARG A 56 7.01 -15.72 -5.66
C ARG A 56 7.74 -14.89 -4.61
N ASP A 57 7.35 -13.64 -4.46
CA ASP A 57 8.07 -12.71 -3.60
C ASP A 57 7.51 -12.68 -2.18
N PHE A 58 6.19 -12.71 -2.06
CA PHE A 58 5.51 -12.51 -0.77
C PHE A 58 4.51 -13.62 -0.42
N GLY A 59 4.37 -14.62 -1.26
CA GLY A 59 3.44 -15.72 -1.01
C GLY A 59 2.22 -15.71 -1.91
N ALA A 60 1.51 -16.82 -1.93
CA ALA A 60 0.39 -17.04 -2.82
C ALA A 60 -0.72 -16.00 -2.63
N GLY A 61 -1.26 -15.50 -3.74
CA GLY A 61 -2.35 -14.53 -3.74
C GLY A 61 -1.94 -13.09 -3.49
N THR A 62 -0.65 -12.82 -3.28
CA THR A 62 -0.17 -11.45 -3.06
C THR A 62 0.02 -10.71 -4.37
N ARG A 63 -0.25 -9.40 -4.30
CA ARG A 63 -0.11 -8.49 -5.44
C ARG A 63 0.46 -7.16 -4.98
N SER A 64 1.00 -6.40 -5.92
CA SER A 64 1.49 -5.05 -5.64
C SER A 64 0.92 -4.06 -6.64
N PHE A 65 0.65 -2.83 -6.19
CA PHE A 65 0.09 -1.77 -7.02
C PHE A 65 0.79 -0.45 -6.69
N PRO A 66 1.43 0.20 -7.67
CA PRO A 66 2.15 1.44 -7.41
C PRO A 66 1.21 2.65 -7.34
N VAL A 67 1.51 3.57 -6.42
CA VAL A 67 0.83 4.86 -6.30
C VAL A 67 1.92 5.90 -6.07
N GLY A 68 2.29 6.63 -7.12
CA GLY A 68 3.42 7.57 -7.03
C GLY A 68 4.69 6.83 -6.66
N GLU A 69 5.34 7.28 -5.59
CA GLU A 69 6.58 6.65 -5.10
C GLU A 69 6.33 5.47 -4.15
N TYR A 70 5.07 5.18 -3.85
CA TYR A 70 4.70 4.14 -2.90
C TYR A 70 4.12 2.94 -3.60
N VAL A 71 4.15 1.80 -2.91
CA VAL A 71 3.61 0.54 -3.42
C VAL A 71 2.68 -0.05 -2.38
N ILE A 72 1.47 -0.36 -2.80
CA ILE A 72 0.49 -1.07 -1.97
C ILE A 72 0.72 -2.56 -2.18
N ILE A 73 0.94 -3.29 -1.09
CA ILE A 73 1.04 -4.76 -1.12
C ILE A 73 -0.24 -5.30 -0.50
N TYR A 74 -0.94 -6.13 -1.26
CA TYR A 74 -2.24 -6.64 -0.85
C TYR A 74 -2.41 -8.10 -1.26
N CYS A 75 -3.41 -8.77 -0.71
CA CYS A 75 -3.79 -10.09 -1.16
C CYS A 75 -5.30 -10.13 -1.41
N VAL A 76 -5.70 -11.10 -2.21
CA VAL A 76 -7.10 -11.32 -2.57
C VAL A 76 -7.55 -12.62 -1.93
N GLU A 77 -8.62 -12.55 -1.12
CA GLU A 77 -9.22 -13.74 -0.51
C GLU A 77 -10.73 -13.69 -0.76
N GLY A 78 -11.20 -14.61 -1.63
CA GLY A 78 -12.61 -14.61 -2.01
C GLY A 78 -13.02 -13.28 -2.64
N PRO A 79 -14.10 -12.64 -2.16
CA PRO A 79 -14.54 -11.35 -2.69
C PRO A 79 -13.78 -10.15 -2.10
N ASP A 80 -12.91 -10.38 -1.13
CA ASP A 80 -12.30 -9.29 -0.35
C ASP A 80 -10.83 -9.08 -0.70
N VAL A 81 -10.37 -7.85 -0.50
CA VAL A 81 -8.98 -7.46 -0.65
C VAL A 81 -8.44 -7.06 0.72
N PHE A 82 -7.28 -7.59 1.06
CA PHE A 82 -6.59 -7.28 2.32
C PHE A 82 -5.35 -6.45 2.01
N ILE A 83 -5.33 -5.21 2.49
CA ILE A 83 -4.17 -4.34 2.33
C ILE A 83 -3.16 -4.71 3.43
N LEU A 84 -2.03 -5.27 3.03
CA LEU A 84 -1.03 -5.82 3.95
C LEU A 84 0.02 -4.80 4.35
N ARG A 85 0.55 -4.07 3.38
CA ARG A 85 1.61 -3.09 3.61
C ARG A 85 1.49 -1.94 2.61
N VAL A 86 2.01 -0.78 2.99
CA VAL A 86 2.24 0.34 2.07
C VAL A 86 3.69 0.77 2.29
N VAL A 87 4.52 0.65 1.27
CA VAL A 87 5.96 0.89 1.41
C VAL A 87 6.47 1.85 0.34
N HIS A 88 7.60 2.48 0.60
CA HIS A 88 8.26 3.30 -0.42
C HIS A 88 8.94 2.39 -1.43
N GLY A 89 8.60 2.57 -2.71
CA GLY A 89 9.02 1.64 -3.76
C GLY A 89 10.52 1.45 -3.91
N ARG A 90 11.31 2.51 -3.73
CA ARG A 90 12.76 2.42 -3.83
C ARG A 90 13.44 2.07 -2.52
N ARG A 91 12.94 2.65 -1.43
CA ARG A 91 13.64 2.58 -0.15
C ARG A 91 13.32 1.31 0.62
N ASP A 92 12.06 0.91 0.61
CA ASP A 92 11.57 -0.14 1.50
C ASP A 92 11.17 -1.44 0.78
N PHE A 93 10.90 -1.36 -0.53
CA PHE A 93 10.42 -2.52 -1.27
C PHE A 93 11.45 -3.65 -1.30
N GLU A 94 12.71 -3.32 -1.55
CA GLU A 94 13.77 -4.32 -1.60
C GLU A 94 14.00 -4.99 -0.25
N SER A 95 13.87 -4.26 0.85
CA SER A 95 14.08 -4.83 2.18
C SER A 95 13.03 -5.89 2.54
N LEU A 96 11.87 -5.87 1.89
CA LEU A 96 10.85 -6.89 2.07
C LEU A 96 11.24 -8.23 1.43
N PHE A 97 12.11 -8.19 0.43
CA PHE A 97 12.61 -9.40 -0.23
C PHE A 97 13.74 -10.09 0.56
N GLU A 98 14.36 -9.38 1.48
CA GLU A 98 15.51 -9.88 2.22
C GLU A 98 15.12 -10.70 3.45
N LEU A 99 13.88 -11.07 3.53
CA LEU A 99 13.41 -11.90 4.61
C LEU A 99 13.78 -13.37 4.36
#